data_413240adf2c3a7b89fa3593adf36c4ef
#
_entry.id   413240adf2c3a7b89fa3593adf36c4ef
#
_cell.length_a   1.000
_cell.length_b   1.000
_cell.length_c   1.000
_cell.angle_alpha   90.00
_cell.angle_beta   90.00
_cell.angle_gamma   90.00
#
_symmetry.space_group_name_H-M   'P 1'
#
loop_
_entity.id
_entity.type
_entity.pdbx_description
1 polymer ?
#
loop_
_entity_poly.entity_id
_entity_poly.type
_entity_poly.pdbx_seq_one_letter_code
_entity_poly.pdbx_strand_id
1 'polypeptide(L)'
;MAYWFRYQATYLEMKYHLERVLSGKEEYYIKPIKHYDRNIGKSAALARLSVKYNILIAVPTQMWKKFIEYNIPRNIPKYFKKNKPEIIVMSNYLRDQKYKILLMEERLEGRQVEQVNNMCRGTVVGYRNYD
;
A
#
# COMPACT_ATOMS: atom_id res chain seq x y z
N MET A 1 -9.88 6.93 -19.99
CA MET A 1 -10.59 8.01 -19.27
C MET A 1 -11.19 7.51 -17.96
N ALA A 2 -12.04 6.49 -17.99
CA ALA A 2 -12.64 5.96 -16.75
C ALA A 2 -11.59 5.46 -15.75
N TYR A 3 -10.55 4.78 -16.23
CA TYR A 3 -9.46 4.29 -15.38
C TYR A 3 -8.74 5.44 -14.68
N TRP A 4 -8.46 6.53 -15.39
CA TRP A 4 -7.77 7.67 -14.81
C TRP A 4 -8.55 8.31 -13.67
N PHE A 5 -9.87 8.50 -13.86
CA PHE A 5 -10.72 9.06 -12.81
C PHE A 5 -10.78 8.13 -11.59
N ARG A 6 -10.92 6.83 -11.81
CA ARG A 6 -10.93 5.86 -10.71
C ARG A 6 -9.62 5.88 -9.94
N TYR A 7 -8.51 5.94 -10.66
CA TYR A 7 -7.19 6.02 -10.04
C TYR A 7 -7.04 7.27 -9.19
N GLN A 8 -7.43 8.42 -9.70
CA GLN A 8 -7.34 9.66 -8.94
C GLN A 8 -8.23 9.64 -7.70
N ALA A 9 -9.45 9.15 -7.83
CA ALA A 9 -10.35 9.03 -6.69
C ALA A 9 -9.78 8.06 -5.64
N THR A 10 -9.23 6.93 -6.09
CA THR A 10 -8.61 5.95 -5.21
C THR A 10 -7.42 6.55 -4.46
N TYR A 11 -6.56 7.26 -5.17
CA TYR A 11 -5.41 7.92 -4.56
C TYR A 11 -5.83 8.95 -3.52
N LEU A 12 -6.80 9.81 -3.87
CA LEU A 12 -7.26 10.87 -2.97
C LEU A 12 -7.92 10.31 -1.71
N GLU A 13 -8.68 9.23 -1.85
CA GLU A 13 -9.30 8.57 -0.70
C GLU A 13 -8.22 8.04 0.26
N MET A 14 -7.26 7.31 -0.27
CA MET A 14 -6.20 6.72 0.55
C MET A 14 -5.31 7.81 1.16
N LYS A 15 -5.01 8.85 0.40
CA LYS A 15 -4.24 9.98 0.91
C LYS A 15 -4.95 10.66 2.08
N TYR A 16 -6.25 10.86 1.98
CA TYR A 16 -7.06 11.46 3.04
C TYR A 16 -6.95 10.64 4.32
N HIS A 17 -7.15 9.33 4.23
CA HIS A 17 -7.07 8.47 5.41
C HIS A 17 -5.65 8.34 5.95
N LEU A 18 -4.66 8.27 5.06
CA LEU A 18 -3.27 8.21 5.51
C LEU A 18 -2.90 9.46 6.32
N GLU A 19 -3.30 10.65 5.84
CA GLU A 19 -3.03 11.88 6.56
C GLU A 19 -3.73 11.92 7.91
N ARG A 20 -4.93 11.35 8.00
CA ARG A 20 -5.63 11.24 9.30
C ARG A 20 -4.94 10.28 10.25
N VAL A 21 -4.42 9.16 9.73
CA VAL A 21 -3.65 8.22 10.56
C VAL A 21 -2.35 8.88 11.03
N LEU A 22 -1.65 9.58 10.14
CA LEU A 22 -0.40 10.26 10.49
C LEU A 22 -0.59 11.37 11.51
N SER A 23 -1.76 12.01 11.52
CA SER A 23 -2.07 13.08 12.47
C SER A 23 -2.74 12.58 13.76
N GLY A 24 -2.91 11.26 13.90
CA GLY A 24 -3.50 10.66 15.09
C GLY A 24 -5.02 10.74 15.16
N LYS A 25 -5.69 11.18 14.11
CA LYS A 25 -7.15 11.25 14.05
C LYS A 25 -7.80 9.91 13.75
N GLU A 26 -7.06 8.97 13.16
CA GLU A 26 -7.46 7.59 12.95
C GLU A 26 -6.33 6.69 13.40
N GLU A 27 -6.66 5.49 13.91
CA GLU A 27 -5.64 4.52 14.32
C GLU A 27 -5.10 3.73 13.13
N TYR A 28 -5.97 3.42 12.18
CA TYR A 28 -5.64 2.68 10.96
C TYR A 28 -6.73 2.91 9.93
N TYR A 29 -6.45 2.51 8.67
CA TYR A 29 -7.48 2.49 7.64
C TYR A 29 -7.23 1.33 6.70
N ILE A 30 -8.10 0.32 6.73
CA ILE A 30 -8.02 -0.85 5.86
C ILE A 30 -9.33 -0.93 5.08
N LYS A 31 -9.24 -0.71 3.76
CA LYS A 31 -10.41 -0.78 2.91
C LYS A 31 -10.62 -2.21 2.43
N PRO A 32 -11.78 -2.83 2.70
CA PRO A 32 -12.08 -4.16 2.16
C PRO A 32 -12.24 -4.08 0.65
N ILE A 33 -11.65 -5.05 -0.06
CA ILE A 33 -11.71 -5.10 -1.52
C ILE A 33 -12.70 -6.19 -1.94
N LYS A 34 -13.60 -5.83 -2.83
CA LYS A 34 -14.57 -6.74 -3.40
C LYS A 34 -14.20 -7.05 -4.85
N HIS A 35 -14.82 -8.09 -5.39
CA HIS A 35 -14.51 -8.54 -6.74
C HIS A 35 -14.59 -7.44 -7.80
N TYR A 36 -15.56 -6.54 -7.69
CA TYR A 36 -15.76 -5.46 -8.67
C TYR A 36 -14.81 -4.27 -8.46
N ASP A 37 -13.97 -4.30 -7.44
CA ASP A 37 -12.99 -3.23 -7.18
C ASP A 37 -11.69 -3.41 -7.95
N ARG A 38 -11.65 -4.30 -8.93
CA ARG A 38 -10.48 -4.52 -9.77
C ARG A 38 -10.22 -3.31 -10.67
N ASN A 39 -8.95 -3.05 -10.96
CA ASN A 39 -8.52 -2.01 -11.89
C ASN A 39 -8.91 -0.59 -11.49
N ILE A 40 -8.99 -0.34 -10.20
CA ILE A 40 -9.21 1.03 -9.71
C ILE A 40 -7.90 1.74 -9.34
N GLY A 41 -6.75 1.12 -9.64
CA GLY A 41 -5.45 1.76 -9.42
C GLY A 41 -4.94 1.68 -7.98
N LYS A 42 -5.32 0.65 -7.23
CA LYS A 42 -4.92 0.50 -5.83
C LYS A 42 -3.41 0.46 -5.62
N SER A 43 -2.73 -0.38 -6.41
CA SER A 43 -1.28 -0.51 -6.28
C SER A 43 -0.56 0.77 -6.67
N ALA A 44 -1.04 1.46 -7.69
CA ALA A 44 -0.47 2.74 -8.12
C ALA A 44 -0.69 3.81 -7.05
N ALA A 45 -1.84 3.81 -6.38
CA ALA A 45 -2.12 4.74 -5.29
C ALA A 45 -1.16 4.51 -4.13
N LEU A 46 -0.96 3.25 -3.73
CA LEU A 46 -0.03 2.91 -2.66
C LEU A 46 1.40 3.29 -3.02
N ALA A 47 1.81 3.05 -4.28
CA ALA A 47 3.15 3.41 -4.73
C ALA A 47 3.39 4.91 -4.63
N ARG A 48 2.43 5.74 -5.04
CA ARG A 48 2.54 7.19 -4.92
C ARG A 48 2.62 7.64 -3.47
N LEU A 49 1.82 7.05 -2.59
CA LEU A 49 1.83 7.39 -1.18
C LEU A 49 3.15 6.99 -0.52
N SER A 50 3.68 5.81 -0.91
CA SER A 50 4.98 5.35 -0.42
C SER A 50 6.08 6.37 -0.72
N VAL A 51 6.13 6.85 -1.96
CA VAL A 51 7.13 7.84 -2.37
C VAL A 51 6.91 9.18 -1.67
N LYS A 52 5.67 9.64 -1.62
CA LYS A 52 5.35 10.96 -1.08
C LYS A 52 5.63 11.06 0.42
N TYR A 53 5.29 10.03 1.18
CA TYR A 53 5.39 10.04 2.63
C TYR A 53 6.54 9.20 3.17
N ASN A 54 7.30 8.58 2.30
CA ASN A 54 8.43 7.71 2.66
C ASN A 54 8.01 6.58 3.60
N ILE A 55 6.99 5.82 3.17
CA ILE A 55 6.42 4.72 3.94
C ILE A 55 6.54 3.42 3.14
N LEU A 56 6.95 2.34 3.79
CA LEU A 56 7.09 1.03 3.15
C LEU A 56 5.72 0.42 2.83
N ILE A 57 5.66 -0.28 1.70
CA ILE A 57 4.48 -1.05 1.30
C ILE A 57 4.76 -2.52 1.57
N ALA A 58 3.93 -3.17 2.38
CA ALA A 58 4.01 -4.60 2.61
C ALA A 58 3.34 -5.35 1.47
N VAL A 59 4.07 -6.28 0.83
CA VAL A 59 3.57 -7.09 -0.29
C VAL A 59 3.82 -8.57 -0.02
N PRO A 60 3.04 -9.48 -0.64
CA PRO A 60 3.17 -10.90 -0.32
C PRO A 60 4.38 -11.59 -0.95
N THR A 61 4.83 -11.17 -2.14
CA THR A 61 5.87 -11.89 -2.88
C THR A 61 6.82 -10.95 -3.59
N GLN A 62 7.98 -11.50 -4.02
CA GLN A 62 8.95 -10.77 -4.84
C GLN A 62 8.36 -10.32 -6.18
N MET A 63 7.43 -11.10 -6.73
CA MET A 63 6.75 -10.73 -7.98
C MET A 63 5.99 -9.41 -7.81
N TRP A 64 5.25 -9.26 -6.69
CA TRP A 64 4.53 -8.03 -6.41
C TRP A 64 5.45 -6.86 -6.10
N LYS A 65 6.58 -7.14 -5.45
CA LYS A 65 7.61 -6.11 -5.23
C LYS A 65 8.10 -5.57 -6.57
N LYS A 66 8.46 -6.45 -7.49
CA LYS A 66 8.95 -6.04 -8.80
C LYS A 66 7.90 -5.26 -9.58
N PHE A 67 6.64 -5.71 -9.52
CA PHE A 67 5.55 -5.03 -10.20
C PHE A 67 5.40 -3.58 -9.70
N ILE A 68 5.36 -3.40 -8.41
CA ILE A 68 5.17 -2.06 -7.82
C ILE A 68 6.42 -1.20 -7.99
N GLU A 69 7.60 -1.80 -7.89
CA GLU A 69 8.87 -1.07 -7.97
C GLU A 69 9.22 -0.63 -9.39
N TYR A 70 8.90 -1.44 -10.39
CA TYR A 70 9.31 -1.20 -11.77
C TYR A 70 8.16 -0.92 -12.73
N ASN A 71 7.10 -1.74 -12.72
CA ASN A 71 6.04 -1.59 -13.73
C ASN A 71 5.19 -0.36 -13.49
N ILE A 72 4.85 -0.06 -12.25
CA ILE A 72 4.04 1.11 -11.94
C ILE A 72 4.77 2.40 -12.26
N PRO A 73 6.04 2.61 -11.84
CA PRO A 73 6.76 3.82 -12.23
C PRO A 73 6.95 3.97 -13.74
N ARG A 74 7.08 2.84 -14.46
CA ARG A 74 7.20 2.86 -15.91
C ARG A 74 5.94 3.38 -16.59
N ASN A 75 4.77 3.05 -16.04
CA ASN A 75 3.48 3.42 -16.63
C ASN A 75 3.04 4.84 -16.27
N ILE A 76 3.46 5.36 -15.11
CA ILE A 76 3.14 6.72 -14.69
C ILE A 76 4.39 7.42 -14.17
N PRO A 77 5.39 7.63 -15.06
CA PRO A 77 6.72 8.09 -14.63
C PRO A 77 6.74 9.46 -13.97
N LYS A 78 5.77 10.32 -14.24
CA LYS A 78 5.77 11.67 -13.70
C LYS A 78 5.75 11.73 -12.18
N TYR A 79 5.26 10.69 -11.52
CA TYR A 79 5.17 10.63 -10.06
C TYR A 79 6.41 9.98 -9.42
N PHE A 80 7.33 9.44 -10.22
CA PHE A 80 8.46 8.66 -9.72
C PHE A 80 9.80 9.10 -10.29
N LYS A 81 9.93 10.36 -10.69
CA LYS A 81 11.12 10.86 -11.40
C LYS A 81 12.42 10.66 -10.67
N LYS A 82 12.41 10.79 -9.34
CA LYS A 82 13.64 10.71 -8.54
C LYS A 82 13.60 9.64 -7.48
N ASN A 83 12.44 9.10 -7.16
CA ASN A 83 12.26 8.18 -6.06
C ASN A 83 11.48 6.95 -6.47
N LYS A 84 11.84 5.81 -5.90
CA LYS A 84 11.10 4.56 -6.08
C LYS A 84 10.28 4.26 -4.84
N PRO A 85 9.13 3.56 -4.98
CA PRO A 85 8.42 3.07 -3.80
C PRO A 85 9.32 2.14 -3.00
N GLU A 86 9.24 2.21 -1.69
CA GLU A 86 9.96 1.31 -0.81
C GLU A 86 9.03 0.15 -0.42
N ILE A 87 9.55 -1.07 -0.50
CA ILE A 87 8.70 -2.26 -0.40
C ILE A 87 9.35 -3.29 0.53
N ILE A 88 8.51 -3.91 1.37
CA ILE A 88 8.92 -5.01 2.21
C ILE A 88 8.15 -6.25 1.80
N VAL A 89 8.86 -7.36 1.57
CA VAL A 89 8.25 -8.63 1.15
C VAL A 89 7.96 -9.48 2.37
N MET A 90 6.69 -9.76 2.60
CA MET A 90 6.26 -10.45 3.81
C MET A 90 6.49 -11.96 3.78
N SER A 91 6.87 -12.51 2.63
CA SER A 91 7.27 -13.92 2.54
C SER A 91 8.63 -14.17 3.18
N ASN A 92 9.42 -13.12 3.36
CA ASN A 92 10.71 -13.21 4.03
C ASN A 92 10.50 -13.19 5.54
N TYR A 93 11.45 -13.80 6.26
CA TYR A 93 11.37 -13.87 7.71
C TYR A 93 11.87 -12.54 8.31
N LEU A 94 10.95 -11.81 8.93
CA LEU A 94 11.23 -10.44 9.39
C LEU A 94 10.98 -10.31 10.90
N ARG A 95 11.73 -11.08 11.70
CA ARG A 95 11.65 -10.93 13.14
C ARG A 95 12.20 -9.60 13.60
N ASP A 96 11.56 -9.05 14.61
CA ASP A 96 12.07 -7.90 15.39
C ASP A 96 12.16 -6.58 14.65
N GLN A 97 11.67 -6.53 13.40
CA GLN A 97 11.57 -5.24 12.70
C GLN A 97 10.32 -4.50 13.13
N LYS A 98 10.49 -3.23 13.46
CA LYS A 98 9.39 -2.38 13.91
C LYS A 98 9.29 -1.13 13.05
N TYR A 99 8.08 -0.74 12.75
CA TYR A 99 7.79 0.44 11.94
C TYR A 99 6.70 1.25 12.61
N LYS A 100 6.71 2.56 12.40
CA LYS A 100 5.63 3.42 12.92
C LYS A 100 4.34 3.21 12.17
N ILE A 101 4.44 2.95 10.86
CA ILE A 101 3.30 2.77 9.98
C ILE A 101 3.74 1.97 8.76
N LEU A 102 2.83 1.18 8.22
CA LEU A 102 3.04 0.46 6.96
C LEU A 102 1.85 0.64 6.04
N LEU A 103 2.10 0.64 4.75
CA LEU A 103 1.04 0.51 3.74
C LEU A 103 0.87 -0.97 3.42
N MET A 104 -0.37 -1.39 3.17
CA MET A 104 -0.67 -2.80 2.98
C MET A 104 -1.33 -3.06 1.62
N GLU A 105 -0.74 -3.96 0.85
CA GLU A 105 -1.27 -4.39 -0.43
C GLU A 105 -2.36 -5.45 -0.20
N GLU A 106 -3.36 -5.51 -1.09
CA GLU A 106 -4.57 -6.31 -0.88
C GLU A 106 -4.36 -7.83 -0.89
N ARG A 107 -3.26 -8.31 -1.47
CA ARG A 107 -3.03 -9.73 -1.68
C ARG A 107 -2.34 -10.45 -0.52
N LEU A 108 -2.10 -9.74 0.58
CA LEU A 108 -1.53 -10.39 1.76
C LEU A 108 -2.51 -11.40 2.35
N GLU A 109 -2.00 -12.57 2.70
CA GLU A 109 -2.78 -13.61 3.37
C GLU A 109 -2.91 -13.29 4.86
N GLY A 110 -3.84 -13.97 5.55
CA GLY A 110 -4.14 -13.70 6.94
C GLY A 110 -2.93 -13.69 7.86
N ARG A 111 -2.02 -14.68 7.71
CA ARG A 111 -0.80 -14.75 8.51
C ARG A 111 0.11 -13.52 8.24
N GLN A 112 0.19 -13.11 6.99
CA GLN A 112 0.99 -11.94 6.62
C GLN A 112 0.38 -10.65 7.14
N VAL A 113 -0.95 -10.54 7.14
CA VAL A 113 -1.65 -9.40 7.72
C VAL A 113 -1.37 -9.28 9.21
N GLU A 114 -1.41 -10.40 9.94
CA GLU A 114 -1.06 -10.42 11.37
C GLU A 114 0.38 -9.96 11.58
N GLN A 115 1.29 -10.40 10.73
CA GLN A 115 2.68 -10.00 10.80
C GLN A 115 2.85 -8.51 10.58
N VAL A 116 2.14 -7.93 9.59
CA VAL A 116 2.15 -6.48 9.35
C VAL A 116 1.65 -5.74 10.59
N ASN A 117 0.53 -6.18 11.16
CA ASN A 117 -0.04 -5.54 12.35
C ASN A 117 0.94 -5.57 13.53
N ASN A 118 1.67 -6.68 13.70
CA ASN A 118 2.65 -6.78 14.78
C ASN A 118 3.85 -5.87 14.56
N MET A 119 4.27 -5.69 13.31
CA MET A 119 5.43 -4.87 12.98
C MET A 119 5.19 -3.36 13.17
N CYS A 120 3.94 -2.91 13.04
CA CYS A 120 3.60 -1.49 13.17
C CYS A 120 2.57 -1.23 14.27
N ARG A 121 2.33 -2.21 15.15
CA ARG A 121 1.36 -2.11 16.26
C ARG A 121 -0.03 -1.70 15.79
N GLY A 122 -0.43 -2.23 14.62
CA GLY A 122 -1.75 -1.96 14.06
C GLY A 122 -1.88 -0.64 13.30
N THR A 123 -0.83 0.16 13.22
CA THR A 123 -0.88 1.42 12.46
C THR A 123 -0.62 1.12 10.99
N VAL A 124 -1.68 0.79 10.27
CA VAL A 124 -1.59 0.34 8.88
C VAL A 124 -2.65 1.05 8.03
N VAL A 125 -2.29 1.38 6.81
CA VAL A 125 -3.21 1.96 5.82
C VAL A 125 -3.09 1.14 4.54
N GLY A 126 -4.22 0.69 4.00
CA GLY A 126 -4.17 -0.08 2.77
C GLY A 126 -5.46 -0.80 2.46
N TYR A 127 -5.30 -1.97 1.86
CA TYR A 127 -6.42 -2.77 1.35
C TYR A 127 -6.34 -4.19 1.87
N ARG A 128 -7.47 -4.82 2.00
CA ARG A 128 -7.53 -6.23 2.37
C ARG A 128 -8.61 -6.95 1.55
N ASN A 129 -8.22 -8.09 0.98
CA ASN A 129 -9.14 -8.99 0.31
C ASN A 129 -9.53 -10.09 1.29
N TYR A 130 -10.82 -10.18 1.60
CA TYR A 130 -11.34 -11.17 2.55
C TYR A 130 -11.86 -12.43 1.85
N ASP A 131 -11.80 -12.50 0.54
CA ASP A 131 -12.27 -13.66 -0.23
C ASP A 131 -11.32 -14.86 -0.15
#